data_d7d059f6d7527a37d9304c102443c0e7
#
_entry.id   d7d059f6d7527a37d9304c102443c0e7
#
_cell.length_a   1.000
_cell.length_b   1.000
_cell.length_c   1.000
_cell.angle_alpha   90.00
_cell.angle_beta   90.00
_cell.angle_gamma   90.00
#
_symmetry.space_group_name_H-M   'P 1'
#
loop_
_entity.id
_entity.type
_entity.pdbx_description
1 polymer ?
#
loop_
_entity_poly.entity_id
_entity_poly.type
_entity_poly.pdbx_seq_one_letter_code
_entity_poly.pdbx_strand_id
1 'polypeptide(L)'
;MTAAVWSYPKSGAGEEETIFNMVNAILLRIHQSGHLAEITDVQKGLVKEALDYYKTIRGNIRQAYPYWPIGTSSYSDNWSALALDAGKKHYVAVWRRGGEDRITLPMTRLAGKEVKIRCAYPQERPVTFGWNAAESSLSVRMEEEICARLFEVEVVSDEK
;
A
#
# COMPACT_ATOMS: atom_id res chain seq x y z
N MET A 1 -4.07 -3.24 -15.84
CA MET A 1 -5.09 -2.37 -15.22
C MET A 1 -4.96 -0.96 -15.79
N THR A 2 -6.09 -0.32 -16.17
CA THR A 2 -6.12 0.99 -16.85
C THR A 2 -6.77 2.10 -16.02
N ALA A 3 -7.00 1.85 -14.72
CA ALA A 3 -7.58 2.85 -13.83
C ALA A 3 -6.58 3.96 -13.51
N ALA A 4 -7.07 5.18 -13.34
CA ALA A 4 -6.32 6.34 -12.90
C ALA A 4 -6.99 6.95 -11.68
N VAL A 5 -6.19 7.45 -10.75
CA VAL A 5 -6.68 8.09 -9.53
C VAL A 5 -6.08 9.48 -9.40
N TRP A 6 -6.93 10.43 -9.08
CA TRP A 6 -6.52 11.78 -8.73
C TRP A 6 -6.06 11.78 -7.27
N SER A 7 -4.78 12.02 -7.07
CA SER A 7 -4.21 12.26 -5.75
C SER A 7 -4.31 13.74 -5.44
N TYR A 8 -4.98 14.08 -4.35
CA TYR A 8 -5.29 15.48 -4.01
C TYR A 8 -4.96 15.77 -2.53
N PRO A 9 -3.67 15.86 -2.16
CA PRO A 9 -3.29 16.32 -0.83
C PRO A 9 -3.79 17.75 -0.60
N LYS A 10 -4.35 18.01 0.58
CA LYS A 10 -4.92 19.31 0.94
C LYS A 10 -4.07 20.02 1.99
N SER A 11 -4.03 21.35 1.92
CA SER A 11 -3.58 22.18 3.04
C SER A 11 -4.50 21.96 4.23
N GLY A 12 -3.94 21.82 5.43
CA GLY A 12 -4.69 21.51 6.64
C GLY A 12 -5.01 20.03 6.87
N ALA A 13 -4.75 19.14 5.89
CA ALA A 13 -4.77 17.70 6.11
C ALA A 13 -3.56 17.26 6.97
N GLY A 14 -3.78 16.25 7.81
CA GLY A 14 -2.69 15.61 8.56
C GLY A 14 -1.74 14.81 7.64
N GLU A 15 -0.63 14.38 8.21
CA GLU A 15 0.36 13.58 7.48
C GLU A 15 -0.20 12.21 7.10
N GLU A 16 -0.94 11.54 8.00
CA GLU A 16 -1.60 10.27 7.71
C GLU A 16 -2.67 10.40 6.62
N GLU A 17 -3.40 11.50 6.58
CA GLU A 17 -4.37 11.78 5.50
C GLU A 17 -3.64 11.97 4.15
N THR A 18 -2.48 12.61 4.16
CA THR A 18 -1.63 12.74 2.96
C THR A 18 -1.13 11.39 2.48
N ILE A 19 -0.65 10.53 3.42
CA ILE A 19 -0.22 9.16 3.13
C ILE A 19 -1.38 8.34 2.55
N PHE A 20 -2.53 8.39 3.20
CA PHE A 20 -3.74 7.69 2.76
C PHE A 20 -4.11 8.07 1.32
N ASN A 21 -4.07 9.36 1.02
CA ASN A 21 -4.33 9.90 -0.31
C ASN A 21 -3.34 9.36 -1.35
N MET A 22 -2.05 9.32 -1.03
CA MET A 22 -1.03 8.79 -1.94
C MET A 22 -1.15 7.28 -2.14
N VAL A 23 -1.42 6.51 -1.07
CA VAL A 23 -1.63 5.05 -1.17
C VAL A 23 -2.82 4.71 -2.06
N ASN A 24 -3.88 5.52 -2.07
CA ASN A 24 -5.00 5.35 -2.99
C ASN A 24 -4.57 5.37 -4.48
N ALA A 25 -3.47 6.02 -4.80
CA ALA A 25 -3.07 6.26 -6.18
C ALA A 25 -1.87 5.42 -6.64
N ILE A 26 -0.95 5.03 -5.74
CA ILE A 26 0.35 4.43 -6.09
C ILE A 26 0.22 3.14 -6.92
N LEU A 27 -0.79 2.30 -6.65
CA LEU A 27 -0.98 1.05 -7.40
C LEU A 27 -1.71 1.23 -8.73
N LEU A 28 -2.04 2.47 -9.09
CA LEU A 28 -2.76 2.84 -10.29
C LEU A 28 -1.97 3.88 -11.09
N ARG A 29 -2.59 4.51 -12.07
CA ARG A 29 -1.99 5.68 -12.73
C ARG A 29 -2.26 6.91 -11.88
N ILE A 30 -1.21 7.52 -11.35
CA ILE A 30 -1.33 8.73 -10.55
C ILE A 30 -1.61 9.94 -11.43
N HIS A 31 -2.67 10.67 -11.12
CA HIS A 31 -2.90 12.03 -11.56
C HIS A 31 -2.74 12.94 -10.33
N GLN A 32 -1.54 13.50 -10.17
CA GLN A 32 -1.27 14.43 -9.08
C GLN A 32 -2.00 15.74 -9.36
N SER A 33 -2.82 16.15 -8.43
CA SER A 33 -3.62 17.37 -8.48
C SER A 33 -3.57 18.10 -7.14
N GLY A 34 -4.32 19.18 -7.02
CA GLY A 34 -4.41 19.98 -5.80
C GLY A 34 -3.43 21.13 -5.72
N HIS A 35 -3.52 21.85 -4.62
CA HIS A 35 -2.74 23.05 -4.39
C HIS A 35 -1.40 22.72 -3.69
N LEU A 36 -0.51 22.02 -4.40
CA LEU A 36 0.77 21.53 -3.84
C LEU A 36 1.65 22.65 -3.26
N ALA A 37 1.46 23.91 -3.70
CA ALA A 37 2.17 25.04 -3.14
C ALA A 37 1.72 25.38 -1.71
N GLU A 38 0.51 25.00 -1.32
CA GLU A 38 -0.14 25.35 -0.05
C GLU A 38 0.06 24.29 1.05
N ILE A 39 0.51 23.09 0.70
CA ILE A 39 0.78 22.01 1.66
C ILE A 39 2.12 22.24 2.37
N THR A 40 2.29 21.67 3.55
CA THR A 40 3.52 21.78 4.34
C THR A 40 4.71 21.10 3.66
N ASP A 41 5.92 21.43 4.06
CA ASP A 41 7.12 20.78 3.52
C ASP A 41 7.19 19.30 3.89
N VAL A 42 6.66 18.91 5.05
CA VAL A 42 6.52 17.49 5.43
C VAL A 42 5.57 16.77 4.48
N GLN A 43 4.42 17.34 4.19
CA GLN A 43 3.48 16.76 3.22
C GLN A 43 4.09 16.69 1.81
N LYS A 44 4.84 17.72 1.37
CA LYS A 44 5.59 17.68 0.10
C LYS A 44 6.60 16.55 0.08
N GLY A 45 7.30 16.31 1.20
CA GLY A 45 8.21 15.18 1.37
C GLY A 45 7.51 13.83 1.17
N LEU A 46 6.36 13.62 1.81
CA LEU A 46 5.54 12.42 1.68
C LEU A 46 5.05 12.21 0.24
N VAL A 47 4.56 13.27 -0.41
CA VAL A 47 4.14 13.20 -1.82
C VAL A 47 5.33 12.85 -2.73
N LYS A 48 6.48 13.50 -2.51
CA LYS A 48 7.70 13.20 -3.29
C LYS A 48 8.14 11.75 -3.13
N GLU A 49 8.19 11.24 -1.90
CA GLU A 49 8.54 9.85 -1.60
C GLU A 49 7.61 8.87 -2.35
N ALA A 50 6.29 9.10 -2.29
CA ALA A 50 5.32 8.29 -3.00
C ALA A 50 5.53 8.31 -4.52
N LEU A 51 5.76 9.48 -5.10
CA LEU A 51 5.99 9.62 -6.54
C LEU A 51 7.32 8.99 -6.97
N ASP A 52 8.37 9.13 -6.17
CA ASP A 52 9.66 8.51 -6.48
C ASP A 52 9.57 6.99 -6.41
N TYR A 53 8.91 6.44 -5.39
CA TYR A 53 8.63 5.01 -5.33
C TYR A 53 7.78 4.54 -6.52
N TYR A 54 6.69 5.25 -6.85
CA TYR A 54 5.84 4.94 -8.00
C TYR A 54 6.63 4.84 -9.30
N LYS A 55 7.58 5.74 -9.54
CA LYS A 55 8.43 5.71 -10.74
C LYS A 55 9.23 4.41 -10.85
N THR A 56 9.64 3.82 -9.73
CA THR A 56 10.38 2.56 -9.72
C THR A 56 9.52 1.35 -10.04
N ILE A 57 8.22 1.38 -9.67
CA ILE A 57 7.33 0.22 -9.79
C ILE A 57 6.34 0.31 -10.97
N ARG A 58 6.13 1.47 -11.56
CA ARG A 58 5.09 1.69 -12.59
C ARG A 58 5.20 0.76 -13.80
N GLY A 59 6.40 0.30 -14.14
CA GLY A 59 6.62 -0.70 -15.20
C GLY A 59 6.03 -2.05 -14.82
N ASN A 60 6.24 -2.49 -13.58
CA ASN A 60 5.77 -3.76 -13.07
C ASN A 60 4.25 -3.77 -12.88
N ILE A 61 3.69 -2.72 -12.25
CA ILE A 61 2.25 -2.65 -11.96
C ILE A 61 1.40 -2.57 -13.24
N ARG A 62 1.96 -2.07 -14.33
CA ARG A 62 1.24 -2.00 -15.62
C ARG A 62 0.79 -3.38 -16.11
N GLN A 63 1.57 -4.42 -15.84
CA GLN A 63 1.33 -5.80 -16.28
C GLN A 63 0.82 -6.70 -15.15
N ALA A 64 0.70 -6.17 -13.93
CA ALA A 64 0.30 -6.92 -12.76
C ALA A 64 -1.21 -7.26 -12.75
N TYR A 65 -1.54 -8.36 -12.11
CA TYR A 65 -2.92 -8.82 -11.91
C TYR A 65 -3.43 -8.40 -10.54
N PRO A 66 -4.54 -7.64 -10.45
CA PRO A 66 -5.09 -7.24 -9.17
C PRO A 66 -5.79 -8.41 -8.47
N TYR A 67 -5.73 -8.37 -7.15
CA TYR A 67 -6.54 -9.24 -6.28
C TYR A 67 -6.79 -8.54 -4.93
N TRP A 68 -7.82 -9.01 -4.22
CA TRP A 68 -8.27 -8.45 -2.96
C TRP A 68 -8.11 -9.50 -1.88
N PRO A 69 -7.08 -9.44 -1.01
CA PRO A 69 -6.81 -10.46 0.00
C PRO A 69 -7.98 -10.73 0.95
N ILE A 70 -8.77 -9.71 1.26
CA ILE A 70 -9.95 -9.79 2.14
C ILE A 70 -11.26 -9.53 1.41
N GLY A 71 -11.27 -9.69 0.08
CA GLY A 71 -12.44 -9.37 -0.73
C GLY A 71 -12.57 -7.87 -1.04
N THR A 72 -13.58 -7.52 -1.81
CA THR A 72 -13.91 -6.11 -2.11
C THR A 72 -14.59 -5.48 -0.92
N SER A 73 -14.05 -4.36 -0.47
CA SER A 73 -14.55 -3.64 0.70
C SER A 73 -15.73 -2.74 0.35
N SER A 74 -16.69 -2.65 1.28
CA SER A 74 -17.75 -1.65 1.26
C SER A 74 -17.30 -0.34 1.91
N TYR A 75 -18.13 0.70 1.81
CA TYR A 75 -17.85 1.98 2.45
C TYR A 75 -17.80 1.90 3.99
N SER A 76 -18.54 0.97 4.58
CA SER A 76 -18.62 0.78 6.04
C SER A 76 -17.50 -0.12 6.61
N ASP A 77 -16.70 -0.79 5.78
CA ASP A 77 -15.66 -1.67 6.28
C ASP A 77 -14.50 -0.89 6.88
N ASN A 78 -14.02 -1.35 8.03
CA ASN A 78 -12.91 -0.72 8.74
C ASN A 78 -11.56 -0.94 8.04
N TRP A 79 -11.44 -2.01 7.28
CA TRP A 79 -10.21 -2.37 6.56
C TRP A 79 -10.47 -2.63 5.09
N SER A 80 -9.49 -2.26 4.29
CA SER A 80 -9.45 -2.55 2.87
C SER A 80 -8.05 -2.99 2.47
N ALA A 81 -7.94 -3.88 1.50
CA ALA A 81 -6.66 -4.26 0.93
C ALA A 81 -6.78 -4.51 -0.57
N LEU A 82 -5.84 -3.96 -1.32
CA LEU A 82 -5.66 -4.23 -2.74
C LEU A 82 -4.23 -4.71 -2.98
N ALA A 83 -4.08 -5.82 -3.65
CA ALA A 83 -2.78 -6.33 -4.04
C ALA A 83 -2.64 -6.44 -5.55
N LEU A 84 -1.44 -6.22 -6.05
CA LEU A 84 -1.04 -6.44 -7.43
C LEU A 84 0.01 -7.54 -7.49
N ASP A 85 -0.27 -8.59 -8.23
CA ASP A 85 0.65 -9.68 -8.53
C ASP A 85 1.43 -9.36 -9.80
N ALA A 86 2.71 -9.02 -9.66
CA ALA A 86 3.65 -8.75 -10.75
C ALA A 86 4.68 -9.89 -10.91
N GLY A 87 4.32 -11.12 -10.55
CA GLY A 87 5.15 -12.30 -10.63
C GLY A 87 6.09 -12.44 -9.42
N LYS A 88 7.36 -12.05 -9.54
CA LYS A 88 8.30 -12.10 -8.41
C LYS A 88 8.02 -11.08 -7.31
N LYS A 89 7.23 -10.06 -7.59
CA LYS A 89 6.86 -9.03 -6.63
C LYS A 89 5.37 -8.88 -6.53
N HIS A 90 4.89 -8.74 -5.29
CA HIS A 90 3.53 -8.32 -5.01
C HIS A 90 3.56 -6.97 -4.30
N TYR A 91 2.64 -6.10 -4.67
CA TYR A 91 2.46 -4.79 -4.06
C TYR A 91 1.13 -4.78 -3.34
N VAL A 92 1.13 -4.54 -2.04
CA VAL A 92 -0.06 -4.67 -1.19
C VAL A 92 -0.35 -3.36 -0.50
N ALA A 93 -1.38 -2.68 -0.95
CA ALA A 93 -1.90 -1.49 -0.29
C ALA A 93 -2.94 -1.90 0.77
N VAL A 94 -2.80 -1.37 1.96
CA VAL A 94 -3.65 -1.67 3.11
C VAL A 94 -4.13 -0.35 3.71
N TRP A 95 -5.43 -0.24 3.93
CA TRP A 95 -6.09 0.90 4.54
C TRP A 95 -6.82 0.49 5.80
N ARG A 96 -6.65 1.28 6.87
CA ARG A 96 -7.46 1.21 8.09
C ARG A 96 -8.28 2.49 8.19
N ARG A 97 -9.58 2.33 8.43
CA ARG A 97 -10.53 3.44 8.63
C ARG A 97 -11.11 3.47 10.04
N GLY A 98 -10.83 2.45 10.85
CA GLY A 98 -11.31 2.33 12.23
C GLY A 98 -11.26 0.87 12.71
N GLY A 99 -11.96 0.60 13.81
CA GLY A 99 -12.06 -0.74 14.41
C GLY A 99 -10.75 -1.22 15.04
N GLU A 100 -10.56 -2.53 15.08
CA GLU A 100 -9.34 -3.15 15.62
C GLU A 100 -8.09 -2.64 14.92
N ASP A 101 -6.98 -2.51 15.65
CA ASP A 101 -5.70 -1.98 15.13
C ASP A 101 -4.92 -2.99 14.29
N ARG A 102 -5.42 -4.22 14.17
CA ARG A 102 -4.74 -5.34 13.50
C ARG A 102 -5.65 -6.05 12.51
N ILE A 103 -5.02 -6.53 11.44
CA ILE A 103 -5.65 -7.39 10.45
C ILE A 103 -4.68 -8.48 9.98
N THR A 104 -5.22 -9.63 9.58
CA THR A 104 -4.49 -10.69 8.87
C THR A 104 -5.01 -10.82 7.45
N LEU A 105 -4.12 -10.68 6.49
CA LEU A 105 -4.40 -10.74 5.06
C LEU A 105 -3.99 -12.12 4.52
N PRO A 106 -4.92 -12.97 4.09
CA PRO A 106 -4.59 -14.23 3.44
C PRO A 106 -3.97 -13.94 2.06
N MET A 107 -2.72 -14.34 1.88
CA MET A 107 -1.94 -14.11 0.66
C MET A 107 -1.80 -15.43 -0.11
N THR A 108 -2.92 -16.04 -0.48
CA THR A 108 -2.99 -17.40 -1.06
C THR A 108 -2.13 -17.59 -2.31
N ARG A 109 -1.89 -16.53 -3.09
CA ARG A 109 -0.99 -16.55 -4.26
C ARG A 109 0.49 -16.72 -3.90
N LEU A 110 0.83 -16.58 -2.62
CA LEU A 110 2.18 -16.75 -2.08
C LEU A 110 2.33 -18.06 -1.30
N ALA A 111 1.34 -18.95 -1.37
CA ALA A 111 1.38 -20.24 -0.68
C ALA A 111 2.62 -21.06 -1.10
N GLY A 112 3.36 -21.54 -0.09
CA GLY A 112 4.56 -22.35 -0.29
C GLY A 112 5.78 -21.57 -0.80
N LYS A 113 5.71 -20.23 -0.86
CA LYS A 113 6.84 -19.40 -1.29
C LYS A 113 7.54 -18.76 -0.09
N GLU A 114 8.86 -18.71 -0.16
CA GLU A 114 9.64 -17.86 0.72
C GLU A 114 9.57 -16.42 0.25
N VAL A 115 9.35 -15.48 1.16
CA VAL A 115 9.16 -14.07 0.81
C VAL A 115 9.95 -13.14 1.72
N LYS A 116 10.38 -12.01 1.16
CA LYS A 116 10.86 -10.84 1.90
C LYS A 116 9.81 -9.75 1.81
N ILE A 117 9.50 -9.15 2.95
CA ILE A 117 8.46 -8.10 3.04
C ILE A 117 9.07 -6.84 3.62
N ARG A 118 8.70 -5.70 3.06
CA ARG A 118 9.01 -4.39 3.63
C ARG A 118 7.83 -3.45 3.49
N CYS A 119 7.70 -2.50 4.41
CA CYS A 119 6.86 -1.33 4.16
C CYS A 119 7.57 -0.46 3.13
N ALA A 120 6.96 -0.31 1.97
CA ALA A 120 7.56 0.41 0.86
C ALA A 120 7.20 1.90 0.85
N TYR A 121 6.03 2.24 1.42
CA TYR A 121 5.59 3.62 1.59
C TYR A 121 4.55 3.76 2.71
N PRO A 122 4.67 4.77 3.55
CA PRO A 122 5.88 5.57 3.78
C PRO A 122 6.93 4.76 4.54
N GLN A 123 8.21 5.05 4.35
CA GLN A 123 9.30 4.25 4.94
C GLN A 123 9.51 4.55 6.42
N GLU A 124 9.30 5.80 6.84
CA GLU A 124 9.62 6.26 8.20
C GLU A 124 8.41 6.35 9.14
N ARG A 125 7.29 5.72 8.80
CA ARG A 125 6.11 5.71 9.67
C ARG A 125 5.94 4.37 10.38
N PRO A 126 5.57 4.40 11.68
CA PRO A 126 5.39 3.18 12.45
C PRO A 126 4.36 2.25 11.81
N VAL A 127 4.75 1.01 11.64
CA VAL A 127 3.87 -0.09 11.27
C VAL A 127 4.49 -1.40 11.75
N THR A 128 3.71 -2.24 12.38
CA THR A 128 4.14 -3.59 12.74
C THR A 128 3.52 -4.57 11.76
N PHE A 129 4.33 -5.46 11.20
CA PHE A 129 3.85 -6.50 10.30
C PHE A 129 4.67 -7.78 10.45
N GLY A 130 4.08 -8.89 10.05
CA GLY A 130 4.73 -10.20 10.12
C GLY A 130 4.19 -11.15 9.06
N TRP A 131 5.02 -12.08 8.64
CA TRP A 131 4.65 -13.14 7.70
C TRP A 131 4.50 -14.47 8.42
N ASN A 132 3.36 -15.13 8.22
CA ASN A 132 3.15 -16.52 8.62
C ASN A 132 3.23 -17.42 7.38
N ALA A 133 4.37 -18.12 7.23
CA ALA A 133 4.60 -18.96 6.06
C ALA A 133 3.65 -20.18 6.02
N ALA A 134 3.29 -20.73 7.19
CA ALA A 134 2.38 -21.90 7.26
C ALA A 134 0.96 -21.57 6.78
N GLU A 135 0.49 -20.36 7.07
CA GLU A 135 -0.83 -19.88 6.66
C GLU A 135 -0.79 -19.04 5.40
N SER A 136 0.41 -18.71 4.89
CA SER A 136 0.60 -17.78 3.77
C SER A 136 -0.13 -16.48 4.01
N SER A 137 0.05 -15.90 5.20
CA SER A 137 -0.68 -14.70 5.62
C SER A 137 0.26 -13.57 6.06
N LEU A 138 -0.14 -12.34 5.76
CA LEU A 138 0.50 -11.10 6.19
C LEU A 138 -0.32 -10.48 7.31
N SER A 139 0.22 -10.43 8.53
CA SER A 139 -0.37 -9.66 9.62
C SER A 139 0.13 -8.22 9.58
N VAL A 140 -0.77 -7.27 9.77
CA VAL A 140 -0.47 -5.83 9.78
C VAL A 140 -1.12 -5.20 11.00
N ARG A 141 -0.37 -4.38 11.74
CA ARG A 141 -0.89 -3.55 12.82
C ARG A 141 -0.58 -2.10 12.53
N MET A 142 -1.61 -1.27 12.53
CA MET A 142 -1.55 0.18 12.35
C MET A 142 -2.32 0.84 13.50
N GLU A 143 -1.64 1.63 14.33
CA GLU A 143 -2.23 2.21 15.55
C GLU A 143 -3.15 3.39 15.24
N GLU A 144 -2.80 4.20 14.24
CA GLU A 144 -3.60 5.35 13.84
C GLU A 144 -4.86 4.92 13.10
N GLU A 145 -5.98 5.56 13.39
CA GLU A 145 -7.18 5.47 12.57
C GLU A 145 -7.03 6.35 11.33
N ILE A 146 -7.69 5.97 10.24
CA ILE A 146 -7.61 6.65 8.93
C ILE A 146 -6.16 6.74 8.46
N CYS A 147 -5.51 5.59 8.37
CA CYS A 147 -4.14 5.47 7.89
C CYS A 147 -4.01 4.42 6.79
N ALA A 148 -2.91 4.46 6.05
CA ALA A 148 -2.64 3.51 4.98
C ALA A 148 -1.15 3.21 4.86
N ARG A 149 -0.82 2.00 4.40
CA ARG A 149 0.56 1.57 4.14
C ARG A 149 0.62 0.76 2.86
N LEU A 150 1.74 0.86 2.18
CA LEU A 150 2.03 0.06 1.01
C LEU A 150 3.20 -0.88 1.32
N PHE A 151 2.97 -2.16 1.12
CA PHE A 151 3.98 -3.21 1.29
C PHE A 151 4.46 -3.71 -0.07
N GLU A 152 5.75 -3.99 -0.15
CA GLU A 152 6.35 -4.76 -1.23
C GLU A 152 6.73 -6.13 -0.68
N VAL A 153 6.23 -7.17 -1.35
CA VAL A 153 6.51 -8.57 -1.05
C VAL A 153 7.31 -9.14 -2.22
N GLU A 154 8.52 -9.56 -1.96
CA GLU A 154 9.39 -10.17 -2.96
C GLU A 154 9.51 -11.66 -2.70
N VAL A 155 9.20 -12.45 -3.73
CA VAL A 155 9.41 -13.90 -3.69
C VAL A 155 10.91 -14.17 -3.84
N VAL A 156 11.49 -14.79 -2.82
CA VAL A 156 12.88 -15.21 -2.84
C VAL A 156 12.96 -16.44 -3.75
N SER A 157 13.65 -16.32 -4.89
CA SER A 157 13.93 -17.51 -5.71
C SER A 157 14.92 -18.38 -4.94
N ASP A 158 14.61 -19.64 -4.75
CA ASP A 158 15.61 -20.61 -4.37
C ASP A 158 16.76 -20.53 -5.41
N GLU A 159 17.93 -20.08 -4.99
CA GLU A 159 19.16 -20.34 -5.76
C GLU A 159 19.34 -21.84 -5.76
N LYS A 160 19.03 -22.47 -6.91
CA LYS A 160 19.37 -23.87 -7.17
C LYS A 160 20.85 -24.00 -7.50
#